data_71f70db54b4bec9a54d6594115197313
#
_entry.id   71f70db54b4bec9a54d6594115197313
#
_cell.length_a   1.000
_cell.length_b   1.000
_cell.length_c   1.000
_cell.angle_alpha   90.00
_cell.angle_beta   90.00
_cell.angle_gamma   90.00
#
_symmetry.space_group_name_H-M   'P 1'
#
loop_
_entity.id
_entity.type
_entity.pdbx_description
1 polymer ?
#
loop_
_entity_poly.entity_id
_entity_poly.type
_entity_poly.pdbx_seq_one_letter_code
_entity_poly.pdbx_strand_id
1 'polypeptide(L)'
;MTRTLITMLVVASIAGCYSSGESRSTSPSPATATPSIQIEKTDELIATLKSQKTINDQLTVIYERYEPLLDRSDSLTGPDTNQNGIRDDIEAFIDVLEVTEPVRKALKKDARSTQENLHYDFSDNTEENEHKALEIAKEDFKVIACYEFVGVQVRDITQTSRTITALTYNTKERTLAFLAYNRLLNGSGGTLLNPEAKYCE
;
A
#
# COMPACT_ATOMS: atom_id res chain seq x y z
N MET A 1 29.32 -47.88 48.71
CA MET A 1 30.47 -48.20 47.88
C MET A 1 30.69 -46.98 46.94
N THR A 2 31.44 -46.05 47.40
CA THR A 2 32.86 -45.70 47.28
C THR A 2 33.43 -45.76 45.85
N ARG A 3 33.76 -44.62 45.31
CA ARG A 3 35.05 -44.13 44.80
C ARG A 3 34.81 -43.01 43.76
N THR A 4 35.15 -41.81 44.04
CA THR A 4 36.42 -41.06 44.16
C THR A 4 37.05 -40.65 42.84
N LEU A 5 37.06 -39.31 42.60
CA LEU A 5 38.14 -38.43 42.08
C LEU A 5 38.84 -38.80 40.76
N ILE A 6 39.01 -37.81 39.89
CA ILE A 6 40.30 -37.06 39.74
C ILE A 6 40.11 -35.83 38.84
N THR A 7 40.63 -34.74 39.35
CA THR A 7 40.88 -33.42 38.83
C THR A 7 41.97 -33.43 37.73
N MET A 8 41.86 -32.62 36.68
CA MET A 8 43.06 -32.00 36.11
C MET A 8 42.76 -30.61 35.51
N LEU A 9 43.41 -29.66 36.10
CA LEU A 9 43.53 -28.25 35.71
C LEU A 9 44.60 -28.16 34.63
N VAL A 10 44.32 -27.45 33.53
CA VAL A 10 45.38 -26.89 32.67
C VAL A 10 45.05 -25.43 32.40
N VAL A 11 45.86 -24.59 33.01
CA VAL A 11 45.91 -23.13 32.75
C VAL A 11 46.89 -22.93 31.59
N ALA A 12 46.46 -22.29 30.55
CA ALA A 12 47.37 -21.68 29.56
C ALA A 12 46.96 -20.25 29.29
N SER A 13 47.68 -19.32 29.87
CA SER A 13 47.63 -17.91 29.61
C SER A 13 48.37 -17.62 28.30
N ILE A 14 47.71 -16.95 27.34
CA ILE A 14 48.43 -16.24 26.27
C ILE A 14 47.86 -14.80 26.22
N ALA A 15 48.72 -13.87 26.59
CA ALA A 15 48.53 -12.44 26.34
C ALA A 15 48.76 -12.13 24.86
N GLY A 16 47.90 -11.38 24.23
CA GLY A 16 48.04 -10.94 22.83
C GLY A 16 47.22 -9.72 22.51
N CYS A 17 47.88 -8.59 22.59
CA CYS A 17 47.67 -7.32 21.86
C CYS A 17 46.24 -6.79 21.63
N TYR A 18 45.94 -5.79 22.41
CA TYR A 18 44.96 -4.77 22.18
C TYR A 18 45.30 -3.96 20.90
N SER A 19 44.42 -4.03 19.91
CA SER A 19 44.42 -3.09 18.80
C SER A 19 43.03 -2.46 18.75
N SER A 20 42.95 -1.22 19.19
CA SER A 20 41.77 -0.36 19.11
C SER A 20 41.52 0.00 17.66
N GLY A 21 40.59 -0.69 17.02
CA GLY A 21 40.00 -0.30 15.74
C GLY A 21 38.59 0.21 15.99
N GLU A 22 38.42 1.52 16.05
CA GLU A 22 37.11 2.17 16.02
C GLU A 22 36.47 1.96 14.65
N SER A 23 35.66 0.89 14.53
CA SER A 23 34.77 0.74 13.39
C SER A 23 33.58 1.68 13.58
N ARG A 24 33.67 2.83 12.97
CA ARG A 24 32.53 3.73 12.75
C ARG A 24 31.52 2.96 11.90
N SER A 25 30.49 2.41 12.55
CA SER A 25 29.29 1.91 11.91
C SER A 25 28.53 3.13 11.35
N THR A 26 28.77 3.47 10.10
CA THR A 26 27.86 4.32 9.35
C THR A 26 26.66 3.46 8.97
N SER A 27 25.58 3.56 9.76
CA SER A 27 24.28 3.11 9.30
C SER A 27 23.95 3.85 8.00
N PRO A 28 23.64 3.15 6.89
CA PRO A 28 23.13 3.83 5.70
C PRO A 28 21.80 4.49 6.08
N SER A 29 21.68 5.79 5.77
CA SER A 29 20.40 6.47 5.74
C SER A 29 19.45 5.66 4.87
N PRO A 30 18.17 5.48 5.24
CA PRO A 30 17.24 4.77 4.38
C PRO A 30 17.17 5.53 3.04
N ALA A 31 17.79 4.97 2.01
CA ALA A 31 17.55 5.40 0.65
C ALA A 31 16.05 5.14 0.42
N THR A 32 15.30 6.16 0.02
CA THR A 32 13.91 6.03 -0.39
C THR A 32 13.88 4.99 -1.51
N ALA A 33 13.44 3.77 -1.21
CA ALA A 33 13.37 2.70 -2.19
C ALA A 33 12.40 3.14 -3.30
N THR A 34 12.81 2.94 -4.56
CA THR A 34 11.93 3.21 -5.70
C THR A 34 11.06 1.97 -5.91
N PRO A 35 9.76 2.12 -6.25
CA PRO A 35 8.91 0.98 -6.59
C PRO A 35 9.57 0.06 -7.61
N SER A 36 9.39 -1.25 -7.44
CA SER A 36 10.05 -2.26 -8.29
C SER A 36 9.50 -2.26 -9.72
N ILE A 37 8.29 -1.76 -9.93
CA ILE A 37 7.59 -1.68 -11.23
C ILE A 37 7.56 -0.22 -11.68
N GLN A 38 8.02 0.02 -12.92
CA GLN A 38 7.95 1.34 -13.55
C GLN A 38 7.38 1.19 -14.96
N ILE A 39 6.43 2.05 -15.29
CA ILE A 39 5.88 2.17 -16.66
C ILE A 39 6.56 3.36 -17.33
N GLU A 40 7.20 3.12 -18.47
CA GLU A 40 7.83 4.19 -19.23
C GLU A 40 6.78 5.13 -19.86
N LYS A 41 6.90 6.42 -19.58
CA LYS A 41 6.07 7.47 -20.16
C LYS A 41 6.56 7.85 -21.56
N THR A 42 6.22 7.05 -22.56
CA THR A 42 6.51 7.40 -23.95
C THR A 42 5.61 8.54 -24.44
N ASP A 43 6.06 9.30 -25.45
CA ASP A 43 5.27 10.40 -26.03
C ASP A 43 3.91 9.91 -26.54
N GLU A 44 3.85 8.69 -27.10
CA GLU A 44 2.62 8.06 -27.57
C GLU A 44 1.65 7.80 -26.39
N LEU A 45 2.15 7.25 -25.29
CA LEU A 45 1.33 6.99 -24.10
C LEU A 45 0.80 8.31 -23.51
N ILE A 46 1.66 9.31 -23.36
CA ILE A 46 1.29 10.64 -22.88
C ILE A 46 0.18 11.25 -23.76
N ALA A 47 0.34 11.20 -25.08
CA ALA A 47 -0.67 11.72 -26.00
C ALA A 47 -2.01 10.96 -25.87
N THR A 48 -1.95 9.64 -25.74
CA THR A 48 -3.12 8.79 -25.54
C THR A 48 -3.84 9.14 -24.22
N LEU A 49 -3.11 9.25 -23.10
CA LEU A 49 -3.70 9.59 -21.81
C LEU A 49 -4.30 11.00 -21.79
N LYS A 50 -3.62 11.99 -22.37
CA LYS A 50 -4.13 13.36 -22.50
C LYS A 50 -5.40 13.46 -23.34
N SER A 51 -5.64 12.53 -24.26
CA SER A 51 -6.87 12.49 -25.06
C SER A 51 -8.08 11.97 -24.28
N GLN A 52 -7.87 11.36 -23.10
CA GLN A 52 -8.94 10.81 -22.29
C GLN A 52 -9.70 11.94 -21.55
N LYS A 53 -11.01 11.72 -21.34
CA LYS A 53 -11.87 12.75 -20.74
C LYS A 53 -11.90 12.70 -19.22
N THR A 54 -11.66 11.52 -18.65
CA THR A 54 -11.76 11.27 -17.21
C THR A 54 -10.51 10.55 -16.69
N ILE A 55 -10.29 10.59 -15.37
CA ILE A 55 -9.23 9.81 -14.72
C ILE A 55 -9.48 8.32 -14.93
N ASN A 56 -10.75 7.91 -14.82
CA ASN A 56 -11.12 6.51 -15.03
C ASN A 56 -10.84 6.03 -16.45
N ASP A 57 -11.04 6.87 -17.47
CA ASP A 57 -10.70 6.52 -18.86
C ASP A 57 -9.18 6.32 -19.02
N GLN A 58 -8.35 7.16 -18.36
CA GLN A 58 -6.90 6.99 -18.34
C GLN A 58 -6.50 5.68 -17.65
N LEU A 59 -7.09 5.37 -16.48
CA LEU A 59 -6.83 4.10 -15.79
C LEU A 59 -7.22 2.89 -16.65
N THR A 60 -8.30 2.99 -17.40
CA THR A 60 -8.73 1.93 -18.34
C THR A 60 -7.67 1.69 -19.42
N VAL A 61 -7.13 2.76 -20.03
CA VAL A 61 -6.03 2.66 -21.02
C VAL A 61 -4.80 1.98 -20.40
N ILE A 62 -4.44 2.36 -19.17
CA ILE A 62 -3.29 1.76 -18.47
C ILE A 62 -3.56 0.29 -18.18
N TYR A 63 -4.74 -0.04 -17.68
CA TYR A 63 -5.13 -1.43 -17.41
C TYR A 63 -5.06 -2.29 -18.67
N GLU A 64 -5.68 -1.88 -19.77
CA GLU A 64 -5.68 -2.64 -21.02
C GLU A 64 -4.27 -2.89 -21.57
N ARG A 65 -3.35 -1.95 -21.36
CA ARG A 65 -1.99 -2.05 -21.87
C ARG A 65 -1.02 -2.78 -20.94
N TYR A 66 -1.22 -2.67 -19.64
CA TYR A 66 -0.25 -3.11 -18.63
C TYR A 66 -0.82 -4.10 -17.59
N GLU A 67 -2.01 -4.65 -17.83
CA GLU A 67 -2.64 -5.67 -16.96
C GLU A 67 -1.71 -6.83 -16.59
N PRO A 68 -0.82 -7.33 -17.48
CA PRO A 68 0.13 -8.39 -17.11
C PRO A 68 1.15 -8.00 -16.05
N LEU A 69 1.34 -6.71 -15.75
CA LEU A 69 2.22 -6.23 -14.68
C LEU A 69 1.57 -6.28 -13.29
N LEU A 70 0.25 -6.50 -13.22
CA LEU A 70 -0.45 -6.58 -11.95
C LEU A 70 0.03 -7.79 -11.14
N ASP A 71 0.35 -7.56 -9.87
CA ASP A 71 0.73 -8.61 -8.94
C ASP A 71 -0.42 -9.58 -8.69
N ARG A 72 -0.15 -10.87 -8.89
CA ARG A 72 -1.06 -11.99 -8.63
C ARG A 72 -0.43 -13.03 -7.71
N SER A 73 0.54 -12.60 -6.88
CA SER A 73 1.13 -13.46 -5.87
C SER A 73 0.11 -13.88 -4.81
N ASP A 74 0.45 -14.88 -4.01
CA ASP A 74 -0.37 -15.35 -2.89
C ASP A 74 -0.39 -14.36 -1.70
N SER A 75 0.42 -13.30 -1.74
CA SER A 75 0.41 -12.25 -0.73
C SER A 75 -0.85 -11.38 -0.86
N LEU A 76 -1.57 -11.18 0.25
CA LEU A 76 -2.74 -10.29 0.25
C LEU A 76 -2.34 -8.85 -0.05
N THR A 77 -1.30 -8.34 0.62
CA THR A 77 -0.85 -6.96 0.45
C THR A 77 0.00 -6.75 -0.80
N GLY A 78 0.66 -7.80 -1.30
CA GLY A 78 1.60 -7.73 -2.42
C GLY A 78 2.88 -6.96 -2.09
N PRO A 79 3.76 -6.73 -3.10
CA PRO A 79 4.96 -5.93 -2.94
C PRO A 79 4.65 -4.44 -2.72
N ASP A 80 5.28 -3.85 -1.70
CA ASP A 80 5.31 -2.41 -1.41
C ASP A 80 6.75 -2.06 -1.02
N THR A 81 7.59 -1.82 -2.02
CA THR A 81 9.05 -1.68 -1.86
C THR A 81 9.42 -0.41 -1.08
N ASN A 82 8.66 0.67 -1.25
CA ASN A 82 8.91 1.95 -0.59
C ASN A 82 8.14 2.12 0.74
N GLN A 83 7.33 1.12 1.12
CA GLN A 83 6.57 1.05 2.38
C GLN A 83 5.63 2.26 2.56
N ASN A 84 4.99 2.69 1.47
CA ASN A 84 4.04 3.80 1.51
C ASN A 84 2.58 3.35 1.66
N GLY A 85 2.33 2.04 1.81
CA GLY A 85 1.02 1.43 1.96
C GLY A 85 0.29 1.23 0.63
N ILE A 86 0.99 1.35 -0.50
CA ILE A 86 0.42 1.13 -1.84
C ILE A 86 1.25 0.05 -2.54
N ARG A 87 0.59 -0.95 -3.06
CA ARG A 87 1.25 -2.00 -3.86
C ARG A 87 1.94 -1.41 -5.09
N ASP A 88 3.18 -1.81 -5.34
CA ASP A 88 4.06 -1.24 -6.37
C ASP A 88 3.42 -1.14 -7.76
N ASP A 89 2.63 -2.14 -8.17
CA ASP A 89 1.96 -2.17 -9.46
C ASP A 89 0.82 -1.13 -9.57
N ILE A 90 0.04 -0.95 -8.50
CA ILE A 90 -1.02 0.06 -8.43
C ILE A 90 -0.39 1.45 -8.41
N GLU A 91 0.69 1.64 -7.65
CA GLU A 91 1.42 2.91 -7.61
C GLU A 91 1.96 3.26 -9.01
N ALA A 92 2.56 2.30 -9.73
CA ALA A 92 3.03 2.49 -11.10
C ALA A 92 1.91 2.90 -12.06
N PHE A 93 0.71 2.33 -11.92
CA PHE A 93 -0.46 2.71 -12.72
C PHE A 93 -0.88 4.16 -12.45
N ILE A 94 -0.87 4.59 -11.19
CA ILE A 94 -1.22 5.96 -10.79
C ILE A 94 -0.15 6.95 -11.25
N ASP A 95 1.14 6.60 -11.13
CA ASP A 95 2.26 7.50 -11.45
C ASP A 95 2.37 7.85 -12.92
N VAL A 96 1.90 6.99 -13.80
CA VAL A 96 1.94 7.23 -15.23
C VAL A 96 0.80 8.13 -15.74
N LEU A 97 -0.28 8.31 -14.96
CA LEU A 97 -1.44 9.12 -15.40
C LEU A 97 -1.06 10.58 -15.66
N GLU A 98 -1.72 11.19 -16.63
CA GLU A 98 -1.58 12.60 -16.99
C GLU A 98 -2.61 13.45 -16.21
N VAL A 99 -2.35 13.60 -14.92
CA VAL A 99 -3.18 14.36 -13.97
C VAL A 99 -2.30 15.37 -13.21
N THR A 100 -2.93 16.35 -12.56
CA THR A 100 -2.20 17.28 -11.69
C THR A 100 -1.67 16.57 -10.43
N GLU A 101 -0.61 17.11 -9.84
CA GLU A 101 -0.02 16.51 -8.64
C GLU A 101 -0.99 16.42 -7.45
N PRO A 102 -1.87 17.41 -7.16
CA PRO A 102 -2.90 17.24 -6.13
C PRO A 102 -3.86 16.08 -6.42
N VAL A 103 -4.26 15.86 -7.66
CA VAL A 103 -5.10 14.73 -8.07
C VAL A 103 -4.35 13.41 -7.91
N ARG A 104 -3.05 13.36 -8.30
CA ARG A 104 -2.21 12.17 -8.10
C ARG A 104 -2.10 11.77 -6.63
N LYS A 105 -1.94 12.75 -5.73
CA LYS A 105 -1.94 12.51 -4.28
C LYS A 105 -3.26 11.95 -3.78
N ALA A 106 -4.38 12.47 -4.28
CA ALA A 106 -5.71 11.94 -3.93
C ALA A 106 -5.89 10.50 -4.41
N LEU A 107 -5.42 10.15 -5.62
CA LEU A 107 -5.41 8.79 -6.16
C LEU A 107 -4.57 7.84 -5.30
N LYS A 108 -3.37 8.26 -4.89
CA LYS A 108 -2.51 7.47 -3.99
C LYS A 108 -3.14 7.29 -2.61
N LYS A 109 -3.85 8.29 -2.10
CA LYS A 109 -4.62 8.18 -0.85
C LYS A 109 -5.76 7.17 -0.98
N ASP A 110 -6.49 7.17 -2.09
CA ASP A 110 -7.55 6.21 -2.41
C ASP A 110 -6.98 4.77 -2.47
N ALA A 111 -5.90 4.56 -3.21
CA ALA A 111 -5.24 3.26 -3.30
C ALA A 111 -4.79 2.73 -1.94
N ARG A 112 -4.22 3.60 -1.09
CA ARG A 112 -3.79 3.23 0.27
C ARG A 112 -4.98 2.88 1.15
N SER A 113 -6.04 3.70 1.16
CA SER A 113 -7.26 3.45 1.93
C SER A 113 -7.92 2.13 1.50
N THR A 114 -8.05 1.91 0.19
CA THR A 114 -8.63 0.68 -0.36
C THR A 114 -7.85 -0.56 0.04
N GLN A 115 -6.52 -0.47 0.20
CA GLN A 115 -5.64 -1.60 0.47
C GLN A 115 -5.49 -1.91 1.97
N GLU A 116 -5.84 -0.96 2.84
CA GLU A 116 -5.61 -1.02 4.29
C GLU A 116 -6.21 -2.28 4.93
N ASN A 117 -7.41 -2.70 4.51
CA ASN A 117 -8.07 -3.88 5.07
C ASN A 117 -7.34 -5.20 4.80
N LEU A 118 -6.44 -5.26 3.80
CA LEU A 118 -5.65 -6.46 3.49
C LEU A 118 -4.54 -6.74 4.51
N HIS A 119 -4.28 -5.81 5.42
CA HIS A 119 -3.32 -5.99 6.52
C HIS A 119 -3.91 -6.68 7.75
N TYR A 120 -5.23 -6.94 7.77
CA TYR A 120 -5.94 -7.49 8.91
C TYR A 120 -6.72 -8.76 8.54
N ASP A 121 -6.89 -9.65 9.51
CA ASP A 121 -7.74 -10.83 9.35
C ASP A 121 -9.15 -10.53 9.87
N PHE A 122 -10.09 -10.39 8.95
CA PHE A 122 -11.51 -10.16 9.22
C PHE A 122 -12.36 -11.44 9.07
N SER A 123 -11.76 -12.63 9.15
CA SER A 123 -12.49 -13.91 9.03
C SER A 123 -13.52 -14.09 10.14
N ASP A 124 -13.23 -13.59 11.33
CA ASP A 124 -14.10 -13.69 12.51
C ASP A 124 -14.92 -12.42 12.73
N ASN A 125 -16.19 -12.60 13.15
CA ASN A 125 -17.10 -11.51 13.47
C ASN A 125 -17.00 -11.16 14.96
N THR A 126 -15.90 -10.51 15.34
CA THR A 126 -15.65 -10.02 16.70
C THR A 126 -15.89 -8.53 16.80
N GLU A 127 -16.22 -8.02 18.01
CA GLU A 127 -16.38 -6.59 18.27
C GLU A 127 -15.12 -5.79 17.91
N GLU A 128 -13.93 -6.37 18.13
CA GLU A 128 -12.64 -5.78 17.76
C GLU A 128 -12.53 -5.62 16.24
N ASN A 129 -12.86 -6.67 15.48
CA ASN A 129 -12.85 -6.64 14.02
C ASN A 129 -13.89 -5.67 13.44
N GLU A 130 -15.10 -5.63 14.02
CA GLU A 130 -16.13 -4.66 13.62
C GLU A 130 -15.65 -3.23 13.83
N HIS A 131 -15.09 -2.94 15.00
CA HIS A 131 -14.53 -1.61 15.31
C HIS A 131 -13.41 -1.23 14.35
N LYS A 132 -12.47 -2.16 14.08
CA LYS A 132 -11.37 -1.93 13.14
C LYS A 132 -11.85 -1.71 11.72
N ALA A 133 -12.82 -2.49 11.26
CA ALA A 133 -13.42 -2.33 9.94
C ALA A 133 -14.09 -0.94 9.79
N LEU A 134 -14.80 -0.47 10.83
CA LEU A 134 -15.40 0.86 10.84
C LEU A 134 -14.37 1.99 10.87
N GLU A 135 -13.22 1.80 11.53
CA GLU A 135 -12.11 2.77 11.49
C GLU A 135 -11.56 2.92 10.06
N ILE A 136 -11.30 1.80 9.39
CA ILE A 136 -10.82 1.79 8.00
C ILE A 136 -11.85 2.46 7.08
N ALA A 137 -13.13 2.10 7.18
CA ALA A 137 -14.19 2.66 6.34
C ALA A 137 -14.37 4.19 6.51
N LYS A 138 -13.99 4.76 7.64
CA LYS A 138 -14.02 6.24 7.84
C LYS A 138 -13.01 6.97 6.95
N GLU A 139 -11.91 6.33 6.57
CA GLU A 139 -10.92 6.94 5.67
C GLU A 139 -11.49 7.16 4.26
N ASP A 140 -12.43 6.31 3.80
CA ASP A 140 -13.06 6.47 2.49
C ASP A 140 -13.82 7.80 2.37
N PHE A 141 -14.44 8.28 3.45
CA PHE A 141 -15.07 9.61 3.45
C PHE A 141 -14.06 10.75 3.31
N LYS A 142 -12.85 10.60 3.88
CA LYS A 142 -11.76 11.56 3.71
C LYS A 142 -11.21 11.52 2.29
N VAL A 143 -11.12 10.35 1.68
CA VAL A 143 -10.73 10.19 0.27
C VAL A 143 -11.69 10.93 -0.64
N ILE A 144 -13.00 10.73 -0.47
CA ILE A 144 -14.04 11.44 -1.26
C ILE A 144 -13.89 12.96 -1.08
N ALA A 145 -13.79 13.44 0.16
CA ALA A 145 -13.64 14.86 0.45
C ALA A 145 -12.36 15.46 -0.14
N CYS A 146 -11.24 14.69 -0.18
CA CYS A 146 -10.03 15.12 -0.85
C CYS A 146 -10.20 15.22 -2.36
N TYR A 147 -10.80 14.23 -3.02
CA TYR A 147 -11.08 14.30 -4.46
C TYR A 147 -11.93 15.52 -4.83
N GLU A 148 -12.99 15.77 -4.07
CA GLU A 148 -13.84 16.94 -4.30
C GLU A 148 -13.06 18.25 -4.09
N PHE A 149 -12.21 18.32 -3.05
CA PHE A 149 -11.36 19.49 -2.78
C PHE A 149 -10.38 19.78 -3.93
N VAL A 150 -9.80 18.76 -4.56
CA VAL A 150 -8.89 18.94 -5.70
C VAL A 150 -9.62 19.06 -7.04
N GLY A 151 -10.96 19.15 -7.02
CA GLY A 151 -11.79 19.46 -8.18
C GLY A 151 -12.16 18.28 -9.07
N VAL A 152 -12.04 17.04 -8.58
CA VAL A 152 -12.50 15.86 -9.32
C VAL A 152 -14.02 15.77 -9.26
N GLN A 153 -14.67 15.52 -10.40
CA GLN A 153 -16.13 15.40 -10.45
C GLN A 153 -16.61 14.11 -9.76
N VAL A 154 -17.73 14.17 -9.03
CA VAL A 154 -18.28 13.03 -8.26
C VAL A 154 -18.43 11.75 -9.10
N ARG A 155 -18.87 11.88 -10.36
CA ARG A 155 -19.01 10.73 -11.25
C ARG A 155 -17.65 10.06 -11.54
N ASP A 156 -16.62 10.86 -11.78
CA ASP A 156 -15.25 10.36 -12.04
C ASP A 156 -14.66 9.76 -10.76
N ILE A 157 -14.87 10.39 -9.59
CA ILE A 157 -14.49 9.81 -8.29
C ILE A 157 -15.04 8.39 -8.16
N THR A 158 -16.36 8.23 -8.34
CA THR A 158 -17.02 6.91 -8.19
C THR A 158 -16.46 5.86 -9.12
N GLN A 159 -16.21 6.20 -10.37
CA GLN A 159 -15.67 5.26 -11.37
C GLN A 159 -14.21 4.93 -11.09
N THR A 160 -13.40 5.91 -10.77
CA THR A 160 -11.99 5.79 -10.44
C THR A 160 -11.77 4.91 -9.21
N SER A 161 -12.50 5.17 -8.10
CA SER A 161 -12.41 4.34 -6.89
C SER A 161 -12.85 2.90 -7.13
N ARG A 162 -13.85 2.66 -7.97
CA ARG A 162 -14.22 1.28 -8.38
C ARG A 162 -13.11 0.59 -9.17
N THR A 163 -12.43 1.31 -10.05
CA THR A 163 -11.30 0.75 -10.79
C THR A 163 -10.12 0.45 -9.88
N ILE A 164 -9.78 1.35 -8.95
CA ILE A 164 -8.74 1.11 -7.93
C ILE A 164 -9.10 -0.11 -7.07
N THR A 165 -10.37 -0.21 -6.64
CA THR A 165 -10.90 -1.39 -5.92
C THR A 165 -10.69 -2.68 -6.70
N ALA A 166 -11.02 -2.69 -8.00
CA ALA A 166 -10.84 -3.86 -8.85
C ALA A 166 -9.37 -4.24 -9.06
N LEU A 167 -8.47 -3.25 -9.17
CA LEU A 167 -7.03 -3.46 -9.25
C LEU A 167 -6.47 -4.03 -7.94
N THR A 168 -6.97 -3.55 -6.81
CA THR A 168 -6.53 -3.99 -5.47
C THR A 168 -6.94 -5.44 -5.20
N TYR A 169 -8.20 -5.79 -5.46
CA TYR A 169 -8.74 -7.11 -5.16
C TYR A 169 -8.74 -8.06 -6.37
N ASN A 170 -7.66 -8.04 -7.14
CA ASN A 170 -7.50 -8.71 -8.43
C ASN A 170 -7.19 -10.22 -8.36
N THR A 171 -7.13 -10.81 -7.15
CA THR A 171 -7.03 -12.26 -6.94
C THR A 171 -8.22 -12.78 -6.14
N LYS A 172 -8.44 -14.09 -6.18
CA LYS A 172 -9.50 -14.74 -5.39
C LYS A 172 -9.32 -14.49 -3.89
N GLU A 173 -8.10 -14.63 -3.42
CA GLU A 173 -7.74 -14.48 -2.00
C GLU A 173 -8.00 -13.05 -1.53
N ARG A 174 -7.55 -12.04 -2.29
CA ARG A 174 -7.83 -10.63 -2.02
C ARG A 174 -9.32 -10.30 -2.07
N THR A 175 -10.04 -10.87 -3.04
CA THR A 175 -11.51 -10.72 -3.12
C THR A 175 -12.20 -11.31 -1.89
N LEU A 176 -11.77 -12.50 -1.41
CA LEU A 176 -12.34 -13.12 -0.20
C LEU A 176 -12.02 -12.29 1.05
N ALA A 177 -10.81 -11.73 1.17
CA ALA A 177 -10.45 -10.82 2.27
C ALA A 177 -11.32 -9.55 2.26
N PHE A 178 -11.55 -8.96 1.09
CA PHE A 178 -12.47 -7.83 0.92
C PHE A 178 -13.91 -8.18 1.34
N LEU A 179 -14.42 -9.34 0.94
CA LEU A 179 -15.76 -9.76 1.30
C LEU A 179 -15.90 -10.01 2.81
N ALA A 180 -14.87 -10.54 3.47
CA ALA A 180 -14.82 -10.70 4.92
C ALA A 180 -14.90 -9.34 5.64
N TYR A 181 -14.07 -8.38 5.22
CA TYR A 181 -14.11 -6.99 5.70
C TYR A 181 -15.48 -6.34 5.47
N ASN A 182 -15.98 -6.37 4.24
CA ASN A 182 -17.23 -5.72 3.85
C ASN A 182 -18.45 -6.30 4.60
N ARG A 183 -18.41 -7.58 4.97
CA ARG A 183 -19.45 -8.19 5.79
C ARG A 183 -19.60 -7.51 7.16
N LEU A 184 -18.48 -7.09 7.78
CA LEU A 184 -18.48 -6.41 9.08
C LEU A 184 -19.08 -5.00 8.99
N LEU A 185 -19.07 -4.39 7.82
CA LEU A 185 -19.68 -3.09 7.57
C LEU A 185 -21.17 -3.14 7.27
N ASN A 186 -21.78 -4.34 7.24
CA ASN A 186 -23.20 -4.50 6.90
C ASN A 186 -24.11 -3.76 7.89
N GLY A 187 -24.92 -2.86 7.36
CA GLY A 187 -25.79 -1.99 8.17
C GLY A 187 -25.12 -0.75 8.73
N SER A 188 -23.82 -0.57 8.52
CA SER A 188 -23.14 0.68 8.87
C SER A 188 -23.47 1.79 7.86
N GLY A 189 -23.38 3.03 8.31
CA GLY A 189 -23.57 4.20 7.49
C GLY A 189 -22.64 5.33 7.93
N GLY A 190 -22.44 6.32 7.06
CA GLY A 190 -21.62 7.48 7.37
C GLY A 190 -22.15 8.75 6.73
N THR A 191 -21.62 9.88 7.14
CA THR A 191 -21.93 11.20 6.58
C THR A 191 -20.75 11.66 5.75
N LEU A 192 -21.02 12.13 4.53
CA LEU A 192 -20.00 12.74 3.69
C LEU A 192 -19.41 13.97 4.38
N LEU A 193 -18.09 14.11 4.26
CA LEU A 193 -17.35 15.23 4.81
C LEU A 193 -17.34 16.41 3.82
N ASN A 194 -17.23 17.62 4.33
CA ASN A 194 -17.03 18.78 3.47
C ASN A 194 -15.63 18.71 2.83
N PRO A 195 -15.47 19.14 1.56
CA PRO A 195 -14.18 19.20 0.89
C PRO A 195 -13.21 20.16 1.59
N GLU A 196 -12.12 19.65 2.17
CA GLU A 196 -11.12 20.44 2.89
C GLU A 196 -9.71 19.90 2.62
N ALA A 197 -8.71 20.81 2.53
CA ALA A 197 -7.31 20.47 2.26
C ALA A 197 -6.71 19.43 3.23
N LYS A 198 -7.11 19.48 4.51
CA LYS A 198 -6.63 18.57 5.55
C LYS A 198 -6.88 17.09 5.27
N TYR A 199 -7.84 16.80 4.40
CA TYR A 199 -8.15 15.40 4.00
C TYR A 199 -7.27 14.88 2.85
N CYS A 200 -6.42 15.73 2.28
CA CYS A 200 -5.47 15.36 1.23
C CYS A 200 -4.02 15.11 1.73
N GLU A 201 -3.83 15.16 3.05
CA GLU A 201 -2.54 14.93 3.72
C GLU A 201 -2.31 13.43 4.00
#